data_340bc89cf39d8ba250321eed01210eab
#
_entry.id   340bc89cf39d8ba250321eed01210eab
#
_cell.length_a   1.000
_cell.length_b   1.000
_cell.length_c   1.000
_cell.angle_alpha   90.00
_cell.angle_beta   90.00
_cell.angle_gamma   90.00
#
_symmetry.space_group_name_H-M   'P 1'
#
loop_
_entity.id
_entity.type
_entity.pdbx_description
1 polymer ?
#
loop_
_entity_poly.entity_id
_entity_poly.type
_entity_poly.pdbx_seq_one_letter_code
_entity_poly.pdbx_strand_id
1 'polypeptide(L)'
;YQWVKPQCVIPVHGEHRHMIEHINFAKEMQVPHPVQVENGDIVKLSPGDKPEVYDKAPSGRLYLDGNVSVEEDSQSIKDRRNLSSNGYLEITILITPKGNIHNSPIITFRGLPVYEKEEFLYGLEDEIEKTSRTFKLGNKQQEHNLIDALKIACRKFTKEKTGKKPF
;
A
#
# COMPACT_ATOMS: atom_id res chain seq x y z
N TYR A 1 38.00 -4.96 -14.36
CA TYR A 1 38.70 -3.73 -13.94
C TYR A 1 40.17 -3.77 -14.31
N GLN A 2 40.88 -4.85 -14.05
CA GLN A 2 42.33 -4.96 -14.32
C GLN A 2 42.72 -4.71 -15.80
N TRP A 3 41.88 -5.10 -16.73
CA TRP A 3 42.14 -4.94 -18.17
C TRP A 3 41.80 -3.54 -18.70
N VAL A 4 40.67 -2.99 -18.22
CA VAL A 4 40.16 -1.69 -18.71
C VAL A 4 40.74 -0.52 -17.92
N LYS A 5 41.09 -0.71 -16.64
CA LYS A 5 41.56 0.31 -15.68
C LYS A 5 40.72 1.60 -15.76
N PRO A 6 39.41 1.52 -15.50
CA PRO A 6 38.52 2.66 -15.65
C PRO A 6 38.85 3.75 -14.65
N GLN A 7 38.72 5.02 -15.06
CA GLN A 7 38.85 6.17 -14.18
C GLN A 7 37.60 6.35 -13.31
N CYS A 8 36.45 5.98 -13.83
CA CYS A 8 35.16 6.07 -13.17
C CYS A 8 34.35 4.79 -13.38
N VAL A 9 33.58 4.41 -12.39
CA VAL A 9 32.60 3.32 -12.44
C VAL A 9 31.26 3.79 -11.94
N ILE A 10 30.22 3.56 -12.73
CA ILE A 10 28.82 3.83 -12.39
C ILE A 10 28.06 2.52 -12.56
N PRO A 11 27.68 1.82 -11.48
CA PRO A 11 26.90 0.60 -11.57
C PRO A 11 25.50 0.89 -12.10
N VAL A 12 25.01 -0.01 -12.97
CA VAL A 12 23.65 0.03 -13.52
C VAL A 12 23.06 -1.39 -13.55
N HIS A 13 21.75 -1.52 -13.75
CA HIS A 13 21.05 -2.80 -13.85
C HIS A 13 21.14 -3.71 -12.62
N GLY A 14 20.65 -3.22 -11.49
CA GLY A 14 20.57 -4.01 -10.26
C GLY A 14 19.67 -3.39 -9.21
N GLU A 15 19.42 -4.14 -8.16
CA GLU A 15 18.82 -3.59 -6.95
C GLU A 15 19.85 -2.74 -6.19
N HIS A 16 19.40 -1.84 -5.33
CA HIS A 16 20.25 -0.94 -4.55
C HIS A 16 21.42 -1.67 -3.85
N ARG A 17 21.16 -2.83 -3.24
CA ARG A 17 22.19 -3.66 -2.60
C ARG A 17 23.29 -4.11 -3.59
N HIS A 18 22.91 -4.47 -4.82
CA HIS A 18 23.89 -4.89 -5.83
C HIS A 18 24.75 -3.72 -6.28
N MET A 19 24.17 -2.52 -6.37
CA MET A 19 24.91 -1.30 -6.69
C MET A 19 25.94 -0.98 -5.62
N ILE A 20 25.56 -1.08 -4.34
CA ILE A 20 26.48 -0.86 -3.20
C ILE A 20 27.64 -1.84 -3.26
N GLU A 21 27.37 -3.15 -3.44
CA GLU A 21 28.43 -4.17 -3.51
C GLU A 21 29.36 -3.95 -4.72
N HIS A 22 28.80 -3.52 -5.85
CA HIS A 22 29.61 -3.18 -7.03
C HIS A 22 30.53 -1.98 -6.78
N ILE A 23 30.02 -0.95 -6.08
CA ILE A 23 30.84 0.20 -5.65
C ILE A 23 31.95 -0.22 -4.68
N ASN A 24 31.65 -1.09 -3.71
CA ASN A 24 32.64 -1.60 -2.76
C ASN A 24 33.72 -2.40 -3.50
N PHE A 25 33.33 -3.28 -4.39
CA PHE A 25 34.25 -4.02 -5.23
C PHE A 25 35.12 -3.08 -6.11
N ALA A 26 34.54 -2.04 -6.69
CA ALA A 26 35.31 -1.06 -7.47
C ALA A 26 36.37 -0.32 -6.61
N LYS A 27 36.05 -0.01 -5.35
CA LYS A 27 37.00 0.57 -4.39
C LYS A 27 38.14 -0.41 -4.05
N GLU A 28 37.83 -1.68 -3.80
CA GLU A 28 38.83 -2.74 -3.58
C GLU A 28 39.80 -2.88 -4.78
N MET A 29 39.22 -2.75 -5.98
CA MET A 29 39.99 -2.76 -7.24
C MET A 29 40.71 -1.45 -7.54
N GLN A 30 40.71 -0.50 -6.60
CA GLN A 30 41.41 0.80 -6.68
C GLN A 30 40.94 1.68 -7.87
N VAL A 31 39.65 1.60 -8.23
CA VAL A 31 39.08 2.54 -9.19
C VAL A 31 39.03 3.94 -8.56
N PRO A 32 39.59 4.98 -9.24
CA PRO A 32 39.69 6.33 -8.64
C PRO A 32 38.35 6.95 -8.24
N HIS A 33 37.32 6.78 -9.07
CA HIS A 33 36.04 7.43 -8.90
C HIS A 33 34.85 6.46 -9.07
N PRO A 34 34.54 5.60 -8.09
CA PRO A 34 33.29 4.87 -8.10
C PRO A 34 32.15 5.78 -7.62
N VAL A 35 31.12 5.96 -8.46
CA VAL A 35 29.98 6.84 -8.22
C VAL A 35 28.73 5.99 -8.02
N GLN A 36 28.13 6.07 -6.84
CA GLN A 36 26.84 5.46 -6.56
C GLN A 36 25.73 6.37 -7.08
N VAL A 37 24.81 5.83 -7.86
CA VAL A 37 23.70 6.56 -8.46
C VAL A 37 22.38 5.84 -8.27
N GLU A 38 21.30 6.61 -8.36
CA GLU A 38 19.91 6.13 -8.39
C GLU A 38 19.26 6.53 -9.72
N ASN A 39 18.10 5.94 -10.01
CA ASN A 39 17.32 6.36 -11.18
C ASN A 39 16.96 7.84 -11.08
N GLY A 40 17.20 8.57 -12.17
CA GLY A 40 17.00 10.02 -12.23
C GLY A 40 18.24 10.85 -11.92
N ASP A 41 19.27 10.30 -11.30
CA ASP A 41 20.49 11.05 -11.04
C ASP A 41 21.21 11.43 -12.35
N ILE A 42 21.57 12.69 -12.47
CA ILE A 42 22.36 13.24 -13.56
C ILE A 42 23.81 13.37 -13.09
N VAL A 43 24.68 12.57 -13.70
CA VAL A 43 26.11 12.55 -13.34
C VAL A 43 26.91 13.40 -14.29
N LYS A 44 27.66 14.33 -13.75
CA LYS A 44 28.63 15.14 -14.51
C LYS A 44 29.92 14.36 -14.67
N LEU A 45 30.27 14.03 -15.89
CA LEU A 45 31.52 13.37 -16.30
C LEU A 45 32.41 14.34 -17.06
N SER A 46 32.87 15.39 -16.44
CA SER A 46 33.74 16.36 -17.10
C SER A 46 35.20 15.93 -17.05
N PRO A 47 35.97 16.04 -18.16
CA PRO A 47 37.41 15.76 -18.11
C PRO A 47 38.12 16.66 -17.10
N GLY A 48 38.92 16.09 -16.23
CA GLY A 48 39.69 16.79 -15.19
C GLY A 48 38.96 17.06 -13.89
N ASP A 49 37.62 16.95 -13.84
CA ASP A 49 36.83 17.04 -12.60
C ASP A 49 36.52 15.66 -12.07
N LYS A 50 36.26 15.54 -10.77
CA LYS A 50 35.74 14.32 -10.19
C LYS A 50 34.29 14.13 -10.65
N PRO A 51 33.92 12.92 -11.14
CA PRO A 51 32.53 12.62 -11.42
C PRO A 51 31.67 12.80 -10.17
N GLU A 52 30.55 13.50 -10.31
CA GLU A 52 29.63 13.77 -9.21
C GLU A 52 28.18 13.73 -9.67
N VAL A 53 27.25 13.42 -8.76
CA VAL A 53 25.82 13.61 -9.01
C VAL A 53 25.58 15.12 -9.00
N TYR A 54 25.26 15.68 -10.16
CA TYR A 54 25.11 17.11 -10.39
C TYR A 54 23.68 17.59 -10.20
N ASP A 55 22.71 16.79 -10.66
CA ASP A 55 21.29 17.15 -10.65
C ASP A 55 20.42 15.89 -10.65
N LYS A 56 19.11 16.05 -10.54
CA LYS A 56 18.15 14.95 -10.52
C LYS A 56 16.98 15.22 -11.47
N ALA A 57 16.80 14.35 -12.45
CA ALA A 57 15.62 14.34 -13.29
C ALA A 57 14.44 13.64 -12.58
N PRO A 58 13.19 14.01 -12.88
CA PRO A 58 12.04 13.26 -12.43
C PRO A 58 12.15 11.79 -12.81
N SER A 59 12.01 10.92 -11.82
CA SER A 59 12.07 9.47 -12.01
C SER A 59 10.97 8.80 -11.17
N GLY A 60 10.52 7.64 -11.62
CA GLY A 60 9.46 6.91 -10.93
C GLY A 60 9.03 5.69 -11.73
N ARG A 61 8.05 4.96 -11.21
CA ARG A 61 7.45 3.83 -11.90
C ARG A 61 6.05 4.19 -12.35
N LEU A 62 5.78 3.94 -13.62
CA LEU A 62 4.46 3.99 -14.19
C LEU A 62 3.97 2.56 -14.41
N TYR A 63 2.75 2.29 -13.98
CA TYR A 63 2.07 1.02 -14.21
C TYR A 63 1.07 1.19 -15.35
N LEU A 64 1.05 0.23 -16.26
CA LEU A 64 -0.01 0.15 -17.25
C LEU A 64 -1.21 -0.56 -16.61
N ASP A 65 -2.28 0.18 -16.36
CA ASP A 65 -3.51 -0.31 -15.77
C ASP A 65 -4.62 -0.32 -16.83
N GLY A 66 -4.84 -1.47 -17.46
CA GLY A 66 -5.64 -1.55 -18.66
C GLY A 66 -5.00 -0.73 -19.78
N ASN A 67 -5.67 0.34 -20.21
CA ASN A 67 -5.17 1.26 -21.23
C ASN A 67 -4.68 2.60 -20.66
N VAL A 68 -4.53 2.70 -19.34
CA VAL A 68 -4.15 3.94 -18.65
C VAL A 68 -2.82 3.74 -17.96
N SER A 69 -1.90 4.69 -18.16
CA SER A 69 -0.65 4.76 -17.41
C SER A 69 -0.90 5.49 -16.09
N VAL A 70 -0.58 4.84 -14.97
CA VAL A 70 -0.80 5.37 -13.62
C VAL A 70 0.49 5.35 -12.82
N GLU A 71 0.66 6.29 -11.93
CA GLU A 71 1.79 6.34 -11.00
C GLU A 71 1.71 5.22 -9.95
N GLU A 72 2.86 4.80 -9.43
CA GLU A 72 2.96 3.73 -8.43
C GLU A 72 2.16 4.04 -7.15
N ASP A 73 2.03 5.31 -6.81
CA ASP A 73 1.33 5.79 -5.64
C ASP A 73 -0.14 6.18 -5.89
N SER A 74 -0.64 5.93 -7.12
CA SER A 74 -2.05 6.18 -7.47
C SER A 74 -3.01 5.41 -6.57
N GLN A 75 -4.21 5.95 -6.38
CA GLN A 75 -5.22 5.34 -5.50
C GLN A 75 -5.61 3.94 -5.99
N SER A 76 -5.74 3.72 -7.29
CA SER A 76 -6.09 2.41 -7.87
C SER A 76 -5.06 1.32 -7.53
N ILE A 77 -3.78 1.65 -7.53
CA ILE A 77 -2.71 0.71 -7.17
C ILE A 77 -2.71 0.46 -5.66
N LYS A 78 -2.90 1.50 -4.84
CA LYS A 78 -3.02 1.36 -3.38
C LYS A 78 -4.19 0.48 -2.98
N ASP A 79 -5.36 0.69 -3.60
CA ASP A 79 -6.56 -0.10 -3.31
C ASP A 79 -6.37 -1.57 -3.67
N ARG A 80 -5.79 -1.89 -4.83
CA ARG A 80 -5.49 -3.27 -5.22
C ARG A 80 -4.52 -3.95 -4.27
N ARG A 81 -3.46 -3.26 -3.85
CA ARG A 81 -2.53 -3.79 -2.85
C ARG A 81 -3.24 -4.08 -1.53
N ASN A 82 -4.12 -3.18 -1.09
CA ASN A 82 -4.90 -3.36 0.13
C ASN A 82 -5.88 -4.54 0.00
N LEU A 83 -6.62 -4.61 -1.10
CA LEU A 83 -7.54 -5.72 -1.37
C LEU A 83 -6.81 -7.07 -1.40
N SER A 84 -5.67 -7.14 -2.08
CA SER A 84 -4.86 -8.36 -2.16
C SER A 84 -4.31 -8.80 -0.80
N SER A 85 -3.87 -7.86 0.03
CA SER A 85 -3.21 -8.17 1.31
C SER A 85 -4.19 -8.39 2.46
N ASN A 86 -5.29 -7.62 2.49
CA ASN A 86 -6.19 -7.54 3.65
C ASN A 86 -7.58 -8.12 3.38
N GLY A 87 -7.92 -8.38 2.11
CA GLY A 87 -9.27 -8.78 1.73
C GLY A 87 -10.25 -7.61 1.76
N TYR A 88 -11.51 -7.94 1.54
CA TYR A 88 -12.61 -6.99 1.36
C TYR A 88 -13.81 -7.43 2.20
N LEU A 89 -14.46 -6.46 2.85
CA LEU A 89 -15.69 -6.65 3.63
C LEU A 89 -16.66 -5.52 3.31
N GLU A 90 -17.81 -5.88 2.77
CA GLU A 90 -18.92 -4.97 2.49
C GLU A 90 -20.10 -5.27 3.41
N ILE A 91 -20.67 -4.24 4.00
CA ILE A 91 -21.81 -4.34 4.89
C ILE A 91 -22.86 -3.31 4.45
N THR A 92 -24.02 -3.80 4.03
CA THR A 92 -25.17 -2.96 3.69
C THR A 92 -26.21 -3.02 4.78
N ILE A 93 -26.58 -1.86 5.33
CA ILE A 93 -27.53 -1.71 6.42
C ILE A 93 -28.68 -0.82 5.95
N LEU A 94 -29.91 -1.27 6.13
CA LEU A 94 -31.11 -0.46 5.90
C LEU A 94 -31.53 0.23 7.21
N ILE A 95 -31.67 1.54 7.15
CA ILE A 95 -32.06 2.34 8.30
C ILE A 95 -33.44 2.95 8.03
N THR A 96 -34.38 2.76 8.95
CA THR A 96 -35.70 3.38 8.87
C THR A 96 -35.62 4.89 9.10
N PRO A 97 -36.64 5.68 8.67
CA PRO A 97 -36.69 7.12 8.98
C PRO A 97 -36.69 7.43 10.50
N LYS A 98 -37.03 6.46 11.35
CA LYS A 98 -36.96 6.57 12.81
C LYS A 98 -35.58 6.22 13.39
N GLY A 99 -34.61 5.91 12.52
CA GLY A 99 -33.23 5.61 12.94
C GLY A 99 -33.02 4.18 13.42
N ASN A 100 -33.94 3.26 13.21
CA ASN A 100 -33.76 1.84 13.57
C ASN A 100 -33.23 1.05 12.38
N ILE A 101 -32.40 0.06 12.65
CA ILE A 101 -32.00 -0.91 11.62
C ILE A 101 -33.22 -1.72 11.25
N HIS A 102 -33.44 -1.84 9.93
CA HIS A 102 -34.51 -2.62 9.35
C HIS A 102 -33.92 -3.86 8.69
N ASN A 103 -34.33 -5.03 9.12
CA ASN A 103 -33.81 -6.33 8.69
C ASN A 103 -32.33 -6.61 9.07
N SER A 104 -31.90 -7.85 8.85
CA SER A 104 -30.50 -8.25 9.00
C SER A 104 -29.60 -7.53 7.99
N PRO A 105 -28.37 -7.16 8.34
CA PRO A 105 -27.42 -6.56 7.40
C PRO A 105 -27.05 -7.56 6.29
N ILE A 106 -26.84 -7.05 5.08
CA ILE A 106 -26.28 -7.85 3.99
C ILE A 106 -24.76 -7.76 4.09
N ILE A 107 -24.11 -8.90 4.31
CA ILE A 107 -22.65 -8.98 4.51
C ILE A 107 -22.02 -9.78 3.37
N THR A 108 -21.07 -9.17 2.69
CA THR A 108 -20.26 -9.81 1.63
C THR A 108 -18.78 -9.64 1.96
N PHE A 109 -18.00 -10.71 1.84
CA PHE A 109 -16.55 -10.64 2.01
C PHE A 109 -15.81 -11.49 0.99
N ARG A 110 -14.55 -11.10 0.69
CA ARG A 110 -13.64 -11.80 -0.20
C ARG A 110 -12.20 -11.70 0.33
N GLY A 111 -11.42 -12.77 0.11
CA GLY A 111 -10.00 -12.77 0.47
C GLY A 111 -9.70 -12.79 1.97
N LEU A 112 -10.69 -13.11 2.81
CA LEU A 112 -10.51 -13.31 4.26
C LEU A 112 -10.39 -14.80 4.58
N PRO A 113 -9.43 -15.23 5.42
CA PRO A 113 -9.27 -16.61 5.86
C PRO A 113 -10.30 -16.95 6.96
N VAL A 114 -11.55 -17.12 6.57
CA VAL A 114 -12.66 -17.47 7.47
C VAL A 114 -12.87 -18.97 7.41
N TYR A 115 -12.75 -19.66 8.55
CA TYR A 115 -12.98 -21.10 8.66
C TYR A 115 -14.47 -21.44 8.79
N GLU A 116 -15.13 -20.88 9.81
CA GLU A 116 -16.55 -21.08 10.09
C GLU A 116 -17.34 -19.87 9.60
N LYS A 117 -17.85 -19.96 8.37
CA LYS A 117 -18.51 -18.83 7.70
C LYS A 117 -19.74 -18.34 8.46
N GLU A 118 -20.57 -19.26 8.97
CA GLU A 118 -21.80 -18.91 9.68
C GLU A 118 -21.49 -18.24 11.02
N GLU A 119 -20.56 -18.78 11.81
CA GLU A 119 -20.13 -18.17 13.07
C GLU A 119 -19.55 -16.76 12.85
N PHE A 120 -18.76 -16.60 11.79
CA PHE A 120 -18.20 -15.30 11.44
C PHE A 120 -19.29 -14.28 11.08
N LEU A 121 -20.28 -14.67 10.30
CA LEU A 121 -21.41 -13.81 9.93
C LEU A 121 -22.27 -13.43 11.14
N TYR A 122 -22.64 -14.40 11.99
CA TYR A 122 -23.36 -14.12 13.23
C TYR A 122 -22.59 -13.17 14.16
N GLY A 123 -21.29 -13.36 14.28
CA GLY A 123 -20.46 -12.46 15.09
C GLY A 123 -20.41 -11.04 14.55
N LEU A 124 -20.35 -10.87 13.22
CA LEU A 124 -20.43 -9.54 12.59
C LEU A 124 -21.80 -8.90 12.78
N GLU A 125 -22.89 -9.66 12.61
CA GLU A 125 -24.26 -9.18 12.86
C GLU A 125 -24.43 -8.69 14.30
N ASP A 126 -23.94 -9.44 15.27
CA ASP A 126 -23.97 -9.07 16.70
C ASP A 126 -23.16 -7.79 16.99
N GLU A 127 -21.97 -7.65 16.39
CA GLU A 127 -21.17 -6.43 16.52
C GLU A 127 -21.85 -5.20 15.86
N ILE A 128 -22.50 -5.39 14.73
CA ILE A 128 -23.28 -4.33 14.07
C ILE A 128 -24.46 -3.91 14.95
N GLU A 129 -25.21 -4.88 15.50
CA GLU A 129 -26.35 -4.60 16.35
C GLU A 129 -25.95 -3.89 17.64
N LYS A 130 -24.93 -4.39 18.35
CA LYS A 130 -24.38 -3.76 19.56
C LYS A 130 -23.95 -2.33 19.32
N THR A 131 -23.18 -2.09 18.23
CA THR A 131 -22.69 -0.77 17.89
C THR A 131 -23.85 0.16 17.55
N SER A 132 -24.81 -0.29 16.76
CA SER A 132 -25.93 0.53 16.31
C SER A 132 -26.86 0.95 17.44
N ARG A 133 -27.06 0.11 18.45
CA ARG A 133 -27.89 0.43 19.63
C ARG A 133 -27.36 1.64 20.44
N THR A 134 -26.09 1.97 20.30
CA THR A 134 -25.47 3.11 21.02
C THR A 134 -25.73 4.45 20.33
N PHE A 135 -26.29 4.45 19.11
CA PHE A 135 -26.55 5.65 18.34
C PHE A 135 -28.05 5.96 18.22
N LYS A 136 -28.41 7.22 18.43
CA LYS A 136 -29.74 7.73 18.09
C LYS A 136 -29.60 8.49 16.77
N LEU A 137 -30.30 8.03 15.74
CA LEU A 137 -30.23 8.63 14.41
C LEU A 137 -31.33 9.71 14.28
N GLY A 138 -30.95 10.90 13.92
CA GLY A 138 -31.87 12.04 13.74
C GLY A 138 -31.34 13.09 12.78
N ASN A 139 -30.05 12.99 12.39
CA ASN A 139 -29.44 13.90 11.42
C ASN A 139 -28.25 13.24 10.72
N LYS A 140 -27.80 13.84 9.60
CA LYS A 140 -26.68 13.34 8.77
C LYS A 140 -25.39 13.16 9.54
N GLN A 141 -25.10 13.99 10.52
CA GLN A 141 -23.87 13.86 11.32
C GLN A 141 -23.90 12.58 12.18
N GLN A 142 -25.05 12.25 12.76
CA GLN A 142 -25.20 11.03 13.55
C GLN A 142 -25.14 9.78 12.67
N GLU A 143 -25.66 9.83 11.45
CA GLU A 143 -25.49 8.77 10.45
C GLU A 143 -24.01 8.55 10.11
N HIS A 144 -23.26 9.63 9.89
CA HIS A 144 -21.82 9.54 9.60
C HIS A 144 -21.02 8.94 10.77
N ASN A 145 -21.32 9.39 11.99
CA ASN A 145 -20.71 8.86 13.20
C ASN A 145 -21.01 7.37 13.40
N LEU A 146 -22.22 6.92 13.10
CA LEU A 146 -22.57 5.48 13.12
C LEU A 146 -21.77 4.69 12.08
N ILE A 147 -21.66 5.20 10.85
CA ILE A 147 -20.88 4.54 9.79
C ILE A 147 -19.43 4.36 10.23
N ASP A 148 -18.83 5.39 10.80
CA ASP A 148 -17.43 5.30 11.25
C ASP A 148 -17.26 4.35 12.44
N ALA A 149 -18.18 4.34 13.39
CA ALA A 149 -18.19 3.40 14.50
C ALA A 149 -18.33 1.95 14.01
N LEU A 150 -19.22 1.69 13.07
CA LEU A 150 -19.42 0.38 12.46
C LEU A 150 -18.18 -0.10 11.70
N LYS A 151 -17.53 0.78 10.92
CA LYS A 151 -16.26 0.46 10.25
C LYS A 151 -15.19 0.03 11.25
N ILE A 152 -15.07 0.75 12.37
CA ILE A 152 -14.09 0.42 13.41
C ILE A 152 -14.42 -0.92 14.08
N ALA A 153 -15.67 -1.12 14.50
CA ALA A 153 -16.09 -2.34 15.19
C ALA A 153 -15.93 -3.59 14.31
N CYS A 154 -16.44 -3.54 13.08
CA CYS A 154 -16.37 -4.66 12.13
C CYS A 154 -14.92 -4.98 11.72
N ARG A 155 -14.07 -3.95 11.50
CA ARG A 155 -12.64 -4.16 11.23
C ARG A 155 -11.90 -4.77 12.42
N LYS A 156 -12.23 -4.34 13.64
CA LYS A 156 -11.65 -4.91 14.88
C LYS A 156 -12.02 -6.37 15.01
N PHE A 157 -13.31 -6.70 14.94
CA PHE A 157 -13.81 -8.06 14.99
C PHE A 157 -13.16 -8.96 13.93
N THR A 158 -13.15 -8.50 12.66
CA THR A 158 -12.53 -9.26 11.57
C THR A 158 -11.05 -9.50 11.81
N LYS A 159 -10.32 -8.50 12.32
CA LYS A 159 -8.90 -8.64 12.65
C LYS A 159 -8.69 -9.67 13.77
N GLU A 160 -9.52 -9.68 14.79
CA GLU A 160 -9.45 -10.66 15.90
C GLU A 160 -9.70 -12.08 15.40
N LYS A 161 -10.66 -12.27 14.49
CA LYS A 161 -11.03 -13.60 13.94
C LYS A 161 -10.09 -14.10 12.84
N THR A 162 -9.55 -13.22 12.02
CA THR A 162 -8.82 -13.61 10.78
C THR A 162 -7.37 -13.12 10.71
N GLY A 163 -6.95 -12.26 11.63
CA GLY A 163 -5.65 -11.58 11.56
C GLY A 163 -5.57 -10.49 10.47
N LYS A 164 -6.62 -10.32 9.65
CA LYS A 164 -6.67 -9.37 8.52
C LYS A 164 -7.54 -8.16 8.87
N LYS A 165 -7.11 -6.99 8.36
CA LYS A 165 -7.86 -5.74 8.51
C LYS A 165 -8.46 -5.38 7.14
N PRO A 166 -9.71 -5.79 6.85
CA PRO A 166 -10.29 -5.65 5.50
C PRO A 166 -10.42 -4.20 5.06
N PHE A 167 -10.36 -4.06 3.74
CA PHE A 167 -10.69 -2.81 3.05
C PHE A 167 -12.20 -2.57 3.10
#